data_67421387c2bb9f05f2f5806af0bfe62b
#
_entry.id   67421387c2bb9f05f2f5806af0bfe62b
#
_cell.length_a   1.000
_cell.length_b   1.000
_cell.length_c   1.000
_cell.angle_alpha   90.00
_cell.angle_beta   90.00
_cell.angle_gamma   90.00
#
_symmetry.space_group_name_H-M   'P 1'
#
loop_
_entity.id
_entity.type
_entity.pdbx_description
1 polymer ?
#
loop_
_entity_poly.entity_id
_entity_poly.type
_entity_poly.pdbx_seq_one_letter_code
_entity_poly.pdbx_strand_id
1 'polypeptide(L)'
;MRNTYEQRWRGGSDVVGLDGFSIEVKRYAAGDWYQVGWWRQVCEEATKTNTVPVLAFRYDRKPWRVVVPAEWVMNEPLHNPIDRALVMDVDMFLELVKARNG
;
A
#
# COMPACT_ATOMS: atom_id res chain seq x y z
N MET A 1 -15.38 16.82 -8.29
CA MET A 1 -15.78 15.52 -7.72
C MET A 1 -14.82 15.12 -6.63
N ARG A 2 -15.34 14.68 -5.54
CA ARG A 2 -14.51 14.26 -4.43
C ARG A 2 -13.85 12.93 -4.74
N ASN A 3 -12.57 12.84 -4.45
CA ASN A 3 -11.82 11.61 -4.63
C ASN A 3 -12.00 10.73 -3.39
N THR A 4 -12.79 9.66 -3.52
CA THR A 4 -13.07 8.76 -2.41
C THR A 4 -11.81 8.01 -1.94
N TYR A 5 -10.83 7.84 -2.81
CA TYR A 5 -9.60 7.19 -2.42
C TYR A 5 -8.78 8.03 -1.45
N GLU A 6 -8.74 9.34 -1.68
CA GLU A 6 -8.04 10.23 -0.76
C GLU A 6 -8.67 10.18 0.63
N GLN A 7 -9.99 10.08 0.70
CA GLN A 7 -10.66 9.95 1.99
C GLN A 7 -10.26 8.67 2.70
N ARG A 8 -10.15 7.57 1.97
CA ARG A 8 -9.76 6.30 2.55
C ARG A 8 -8.35 6.32 3.11
N TRP A 9 -7.47 7.13 2.48
CA TRP A 9 -6.07 7.16 2.87
C TRP A 9 -5.74 8.25 3.86
N ARG A 10 -6.70 9.02 4.30
CA ARG A 10 -6.47 10.13 5.23
C ARG A 10 -6.15 9.57 6.62
N GLY A 11 -4.86 9.65 7.03
CA GLY A 11 -4.42 9.05 8.27
C GLY A 11 -4.44 7.52 8.18
N GLY A 12 -3.46 6.85 8.72
CA GLY A 12 -3.36 5.40 8.60
C GLY A 12 -4.57 4.65 9.14
N SER A 13 -5.20 5.17 10.18
CA SER A 13 -6.33 4.53 10.81
C SER A 13 -7.61 4.60 9.99
N ASP A 14 -7.66 5.46 8.98
CA ASP A 14 -8.87 5.65 8.18
C ASP A 14 -9.01 4.61 7.09
N VAL A 15 -8.05 3.73 6.94
CA VAL A 15 -8.10 2.67 5.95
C VAL A 15 -8.83 1.48 6.56
N VAL A 16 -10.13 1.67 6.75
CA VAL A 16 -10.98 0.69 7.41
C VAL A 16 -11.50 -0.30 6.37
N GLY A 17 -11.70 -1.54 6.79
CA GLY A 17 -12.26 -2.56 5.92
C GLY A 17 -11.23 -3.30 5.08
N LEU A 18 -9.95 -3.01 5.28
CA LEU A 18 -8.88 -3.74 4.63
C LEU A 18 -8.19 -4.63 5.67
N ASP A 19 -8.95 -5.55 6.23
CA ASP A 19 -8.43 -6.50 7.21
C ASP A 19 -7.37 -7.38 6.57
N GLY A 20 -6.33 -7.67 7.33
CA GLY A 20 -5.23 -8.50 6.84
C GLY A 20 -4.11 -7.69 6.21
N PHE A 21 -4.23 -6.37 6.21
CA PHE A 21 -3.21 -5.48 5.65
C PHE A 21 -2.66 -4.54 6.71
N SER A 22 -1.37 -4.24 6.60
CA SER A 22 -0.74 -3.15 7.35
C SER A 22 -0.44 -2.05 6.35
N ILE A 23 -1.14 -0.92 6.47
CA ILE A 23 -1.06 0.14 5.48
C ILE A 23 -0.43 1.38 6.08
N GLU A 24 0.64 1.86 5.44
CA GLU A 24 1.28 3.12 5.78
C GLU A 24 1.00 4.13 4.68
N VAL A 25 0.69 5.36 5.06
CA VAL A 25 0.35 6.42 4.11
C VAL A 25 1.37 7.53 4.22
N LYS A 26 1.97 7.91 3.10
CA LYS A 26 2.96 8.99 3.02
C LYS A 26 2.53 10.03 2.00
N ARG A 27 2.55 11.29 2.39
CA ARG A 27 2.21 12.39 1.49
C ARG A 27 3.22 13.52 1.69
N TYR A 28 3.87 13.91 0.60
CA TYR A 28 4.90 14.95 0.62
C TYR A 28 4.72 15.94 -0.52
N ALA A 29 5.27 17.14 -0.33
CA ALA A 29 5.13 18.20 -1.31
C ALA A 29 5.93 17.93 -2.58
N ALA A 30 7.15 17.43 -2.43
CA ALA A 30 8.05 17.26 -3.57
C ALA A 30 8.74 15.91 -3.54
N GLY A 31 8.90 15.32 -4.71
CA GLY A 31 9.52 14.02 -4.88
C GLY A 31 8.89 13.29 -6.05
N ASP A 32 9.37 12.08 -6.31
CA ASP A 32 8.90 11.31 -7.46
C ASP A 32 8.67 9.84 -7.14
N TRP A 33 9.37 9.30 -6.17
CA TRP A 33 9.34 7.88 -5.90
C TRP A 33 9.35 7.62 -4.41
N TYR A 34 8.89 6.44 -4.00
CA TYR A 34 8.89 6.11 -2.59
C TYR A 34 10.32 5.84 -2.10
N GLN A 35 10.54 6.06 -0.81
CA GLN A 35 11.82 5.77 -0.19
C GLN A 35 11.83 4.34 0.34
N VAL A 36 12.93 3.65 0.10
CA VAL A 36 13.07 2.24 0.53
C VAL A 36 12.84 2.10 2.04
N GLY A 37 13.26 3.10 2.81
CA GLY A 37 13.07 3.07 4.25
C GLY A 37 11.61 3.03 4.66
N TRP A 38 10.73 3.71 3.93
CA TRP A 38 9.29 3.66 4.19
C TRP A 38 8.76 2.25 3.98
N TRP A 39 9.16 1.64 2.89
CA TRP A 39 8.69 0.29 2.54
C TRP A 39 9.20 -0.75 3.53
N ARG A 40 10.49 -0.63 3.89
CA ARG A 40 11.07 -1.54 4.87
C ARG A 40 10.34 -1.46 6.20
N GLN A 41 10.01 -0.24 6.63
CA GLN A 41 9.31 -0.03 7.89
C GLN A 41 7.94 -0.71 7.91
N VAL A 42 7.15 -0.55 6.85
CA VAL A 42 5.84 -1.18 6.83
C VAL A 42 5.95 -2.70 6.72
N CYS A 43 6.96 -3.22 6.03
CA CYS A 43 7.20 -4.66 5.97
C CYS A 43 7.51 -5.23 7.34
N GLU A 44 8.33 -4.52 8.12
CA GLU A 44 8.67 -4.95 9.48
C GLU A 44 7.44 -4.95 10.39
N GLU A 45 6.62 -3.91 10.30
CA GLU A 45 5.39 -3.85 11.08
C GLU A 45 4.41 -4.95 10.68
N ALA A 46 4.28 -5.21 9.40
CA ALA A 46 3.39 -6.26 8.91
C ALA A 46 3.83 -7.64 9.37
N THR A 47 5.14 -7.87 9.45
CA THR A 47 5.67 -9.14 9.95
C THR A 47 5.22 -9.40 11.38
N LYS A 48 5.22 -8.35 12.21
CA LYS A 48 4.82 -8.48 13.61
C LYS A 48 3.37 -8.88 13.78
N THR A 49 2.52 -8.46 12.84
CA THR A 49 1.08 -8.71 12.93
C THR A 49 0.59 -9.77 11.94
N ASN A 50 1.50 -10.37 11.20
CA ASN A 50 1.19 -11.38 10.19
C ASN A 50 0.17 -10.85 9.17
N THR A 51 0.43 -9.66 8.65
CA THR A 51 -0.42 -9.00 7.67
C THR A 51 0.37 -8.72 6.41
N VAL A 52 -0.33 -8.27 5.37
CA VAL A 52 0.29 -7.90 4.10
C VAL A 52 0.70 -6.42 4.16
N PRO A 53 1.99 -6.10 3.94
CA PRO A 53 2.42 -4.71 3.96
C PRO A 53 1.94 -3.96 2.72
N VAL A 54 1.50 -2.72 2.92
CA VAL A 54 1.07 -1.84 1.84
C VAL A 54 1.56 -0.43 2.14
N LEU A 55 2.19 0.20 1.18
CA LEU A 55 2.61 1.58 1.31
C LEU A 55 1.88 2.41 0.27
N ALA A 56 1.03 3.31 0.71
CA ALA A 56 0.37 4.27 -0.18
C ALA A 56 1.13 5.58 -0.11
N PHE A 57 1.51 6.14 -1.24
CA PHE A 57 2.25 7.39 -1.25
C PHE A 57 1.79 8.31 -2.34
N ARG A 58 1.95 9.60 -2.10
CA ARG A 58 1.58 10.63 -3.05
C ARG A 58 2.46 11.85 -2.86
N TYR A 59 2.90 12.45 -3.96
CA TYR A 59 3.49 13.78 -3.97
C TYR A 59 2.48 14.76 -4.54
N ASP A 60 2.59 16.03 -4.16
CA ASP A 60 1.65 17.05 -4.62
C ASP A 60 1.56 17.05 -6.14
N ARG A 61 0.33 17.15 -6.64
CA ARG A 61 0.02 17.18 -8.07
C ARG A 61 0.29 15.86 -8.80
N LYS A 62 0.54 14.79 -8.05
CA LYS A 62 0.73 13.46 -8.64
C LYS A 62 -0.33 12.51 -8.09
N PRO A 63 -0.64 11.45 -8.83
CA PRO A 63 -1.65 10.50 -8.37
C PRO A 63 -1.13 9.67 -7.22
N TRP A 64 -2.06 9.10 -6.45
CA TRP A 64 -1.73 8.13 -5.44
C TRP A 64 -1.18 6.87 -6.10
N ARG A 65 -0.13 6.32 -5.51
CA ARG A 65 0.45 5.05 -5.93
C ARG A 65 0.60 4.16 -4.70
N VAL A 66 0.62 2.85 -4.94
CA VAL A 66 0.63 1.87 -3.86
C VAL A 66 1.75 0.88 -4.12
N VAL A 67 2.56 0.62 -3.09
CA VAL A 67 3.60 -0.41 -3.12
C VAL A 67 3.04 -1.63 -2.42
N VAL A 68 3.14 -2.79 -3.06
CA VAL A 68 2.64 -4.05 -2.51
C VAL A 68 3.65 -5.16 -2.78
N PRO A 69 3.64 -6.24 -1.99
CA PRO A 69 4.51 -7.37 -2.27
C PRO A 69 4.14 -8.04 -3.59
N ALA A 70 5.13 -8.33 -4.42
CA ALA A 70 4.89 -9.08 -5.65
C ALA A 70 4.26 -10.44 -5.33
N GLU A 71 4.67 -11.04 -4.23
CA GLU A 71 4.16 -12.33 -3.80
C GLU A 71 2.65 -12.30 -3.54
N TRP A 72 2.16 -11.19 -2.96
CA TRP A 72 0.73 -11.04 -2.76
C TRP A 72 -0.01 -10.94 -4.08
N VAL A 73 0.54 -10.18 -5.02
CA VAL A 73 -0.07 -10.02 -6.35
C VAL A 73 -0.16 -11.36 -7.07
N MET A 74 0.88 -12.18 -6.94
CA MET A 74 0.95 -13.49 -7.59
C MET A 74 0.26 -14.60 -6.77
N ASN A 75 -0.36 -14.24 -5.66
CA ASN A 75 -1.06 -15.18 -4.79
C ASN A 75 -0.14 -16.26 -4.24
N GLU A 76 1.05 -15.86 -3.83
CA GLU A 76 2.04 -16.71 -3.19
C GLU A 76 2.21 -16.32 -1.73
N PRO A 77 2.71 -17.21 -0.87
CA PRO A 77 3.01 -16.84 0.52
C PRO A 77 4.07 -15.75 0.57
N LEU A 78 3.93 -14.83 1.51
CA LEU A 78 4.91 -13.76 1.69
C LEU A 78 6.22 -14.35 2.16
N HIS A 79 7.29 -14.01 1.47
CA HIS A 79 8.59 -14.61 1.68
C HIS A 79 9.68 -13.56 1.79
N ASN A 80 9.73 -12.65 0.83
CA ASN A 80 10.71 -11.56 0.83
C ASN A 80 10.08 -10.30 0.23
N PRO A 81 9.07 -9.72 0.93
CA PRO A 81 8.35 -8.57 0.38
C PRO A 81 9.23 -7.32 0.25
N ILE A 82 10.30 -7.21 1.06
CA ILE A 82 11.16 -6.03 1.00
C ILE A 82 11.81 -5.90 -0.36
N ASP A 83 12.33 -7.00 -0.90
CA ASP A 83 13.06 -6.98 -2.17
C ASP A 83 12.18 -7.24 -3.38
N ARG A 84 10.94 -7.66 -3.17
CA ARG A 84 10.03 -8.03 -4.25
C ARG A 84 8.76 -7.21 -4.17
N ALA A 85 8.89 -5.92 -4.43
CA ALA A 85 7.78 -4.98 -4.36
C ALA A 85 7.35 -4.56 -5.76
N LEU A 86 6.05 -4.33 -5.91
CA LEU A 86 5.46 -3.78 -7.13
C LEU A 86 4.75 -2.48 -6.80
N VAL A 87 4.78 -1.54 -7.73
CA VAL A 87 4.08 -0.26 -7.58
C VAL A 87 2.94 -0.23 -8.57
N MET A 88 1.76 0.16 -8.10
CA MET A 88 0.58 0.25 -8.96
C MET A 88 -0.27 1.44 -8.52
N ASP A 89 -1.25 1.81 -9.34
CA ASP A 89 -2.18 2.84 -8.92
C ASP A 89 -3.20 2.28 -7.93
N VAL A 90 -3.91 3.19 -7.27
CA VAL A 90 -4.87 2.80 -6.23
C VAL A 90 -6.01 1.97 -6.79
N ASP A 91 -6.47 2.31 -7.99
CA ASP A 91 -7.57 1.57 -8.61
C ASP A 91 -7.20 0.11 -8.82
N MET A 92 -6.00 -0.14 -9.33
CA MET A 92 -5.52 -1.51 -9.52
C MET A 92 -5.44 -2.26 -8.19
N PHE A 93 -4.92 -1.61 -7.17
CA PHE A 93 -4.80 -2.22 -5.86
C PHE A 93 -6.18 -2.61 -5.31
N LEU A 94 -7.14 -1.70 -5.38
CA LEU A 94 -8.48 -1.97 -4.87
C LEU A 94 -9.19 -3.06 -5.67
N GLU A 95 -8.96 -3.12 -6.96
CA GLU A 95 -9.50 -4.21 -7.79
C GLU A 95 -8.93 -5.56 -7.36
N LEU A 96 -7.63 -5.61 -7.06
CA LEU A 96 -7.01 -6.84 -6.59
C LEU A 96 -7.55 -7.27 -5.24
N VAL A 97 -7.71 -6.31 -4.31
CA VAL A 97 -8.29 -6.60 -3.01
C VAL A 97 -9.68 -7.18 -3.16
N LYS A 98 -10.49 -6.55 -4.00
CA LYS A 98 -11.86 -6.98 -4.23
C LYS A 98 -11.90 -8.38 -4.84
N ALA A 99 -11.03 -8.64 -5.80
CA ALA A 99 -10.97 -9.94 -6.45
C ALA A 99 -10.60 -11.06 -5.47
N ARG A 100 -9.73 -10.75 -4.49
CA ARG A 100 -9.28 -11.73 -3.50
C ARG A 100 -10.32 -11.97 -2.42
N ASN A 101 -11.09 -10.95 -2.08
CA ASN A 101 -12.08 -11.04 -1.02
C ASN A 101 -13.48 -11.39 -1.54
N GLY A 102 -13.63 -11.30 -2.81
CA GLY A 102 -14.90 -11.57 -3.45
C GLY A 102 -15.03 -12.97 -3.91
#